data_39ac31034b425fba35ebb513ead6ece4
#
_entry.id   39ac31034b425fba35ebb513ead6ece4
#
_cell.length_a   1.000
_cell.length_b   1.000
_cell.length_c   1.000
_cell.angle_alpha   90.00
_cell.angle_beta   90.00
_cell.angle_gamma   90.00
#
_symmetry.space_group_name_H-M   'P 1'
#
loop_
_entity.id
_entity.type
_entity.pdbx_description
1 polymer ?
#
loop_
_entity_poly.entity_id
_entity_poly.type
_entity_poly.pdbx_seq_one_letter_code
_entity_poly.pdbx_strand_id
1 'polypeptide(L)'
;MNAQGMYYLIRALVTLFAIPFHEAGHALAAWLLGDPTAKREGRISLNPFRHFDLVGTLCMIFAGVGWAKPVSTDPRNFKNPKWGMALTALAGPAANLLLAYLGMVAWKILYYWAPTTMITIFAARFLQYLVMMDVGLAVFNLIPIPPLDGSRILLVVLPQRIYFQIMRYERVIFVILLAAVWAGVLDGVLGTFNDVVWDLLDLGTGYIDQIAYSAYYATIGTVI
;
A
#
# COMPACT_ATOMS: atom_id res chain seq x y z
N MET A 1 -5.53 28.11 3.57
CA MET A 1 -5.18 26.88 4.31
C MET A 1 -3.68 26.94 4.58
N ASN A 2 -3.23 26.69 5.79
CA ASN A 2 -1.80 26.66 6.11
C ASN A 2 -1.17 25.33 5.60
N ALA A 3 0.17 25.27 5.54
CA ALA A 3 0.88 24.09 5.01
C ALA A 3 0.54 22.79 5.77
N GLN A 4 0.35 22.89 7.08
CA GLN A 4 -0.01 21.74 7.93
C GLN A 4 -1.42 21.22 7.64
N GLY A 5 -2.40 22.12 7.44
CA GLY A 5 -3.76 21.72 7.04
C GLY A 5 -3.82 21.06 5.67
N MET A 6 -3.00 21.53 4.71
CA MET A 6 -2.85 20.92 3.40
C MET A 6 -2.25 19.51 3.50
N TYR A 7 -1.25 19.31 4.34
CA TYR A 7 -0.64 18.01 4.59
C TYR A 7 -1.65 16.98 5.11
N TYR A 8 -2.41 17.32 6.17
CA TYR A 8 -3.42 16.40 6.71
C TYR A 8 -4.57 16.12 5.74
N LEU A 9 -4.98 17.11 4.94
CA LEU A 9 -5.99 16.91 3.90
C LEU A 9 -5.52 15.90 2.85
N ILE A 10 -4.31 16.09 2.31
CA ILE A 10 -3.74 15.18 1.31
C ILE A 10 -3.62 13.77 1.91
N ARG A 11 -3.13 13.67 3.12
CA ARG A 11 -2.96 12.39 3.80
C ARG A 11 -4.30 11.68 4.02
N ALA A 12 -5.34 12.39 4.44
CA ALA A 12 -6.67 11.84 4.57
C ALA A 12 -7.20 11.34 3.21
N LEU A 13 -7.08 12.15 2.14
CA LEU A 13 -7.48 11.75 0.80
C LEU A 13 -6.72 10.52 0.31
N VAL A 14 -5.40 10.48 0.49
CA VAL A 14 -4.57 9.32 0.09
C VAL A 14 -5.00 8.06 0.84
N THR A 15 -5.26 8.16 2.14
CA THR A 15 -5.76 7.04 2.96
C THR A 15 -7.07 6.47 2.40
N LEU A 16 -7.97 7.34 1.89
CA LEU A 16 -9.24 6.93 1.27
C LEU A 16 -9.06 6.08 0.00
N PHE A 17 -7.90 6.13 -0.64
CA PHE A 17 -7.57 5.32 -1.81
C PHE A 17 -6.72 4.11 -1.45
N ALA A 18 -5.62 4.30 -0.73
CA ALA A 18 -4.63 3.27 -0.44
C ALA A 18 -5.22 2.08 0.33
N ILE A 19 -5.98 2.34 1.41
CA ILE A 19 -6.58 1.28 2.22
C ILE A 19 -7.60 0.44 1.43
N PRO A 20 -8.59 1.03 0.72
CA PRO A 20 -9.53 0.22 -0.05
C PRO A 20 -8.88 -0.61 -1.15
N PHE A 21 -7.83 -0.12 -1.80
CA PHE A 21 -7.07 -0.90 -2.80
C PHE A 21 -6.39 -2.11 -2.16
N HIS A 22 -5.73 -1.91 -1.03
CA HIS A 22 -5.09 -2.98 -0.25
C HIS A 22 -6.10 -4.07 0.13
N GLU A 23 -7.16 -3.69 0.83
CA GLU A 23 -8.18 -4.62 1.32
C GLU A 23 -8.97 -5.29 0.18
N ALA A 24 -9.29 -4.53 -0.89
CA ALA A 24 -9.92 -5.09 -2.07
C ALA A 24 -9.00 -6.10 -2.79
N GLY A 25 -7.69 -5.88 -2.76
CA GLY A 25 -6.68 -6.83 -3.25
C GLY A 25 -6.78 -8.18 -2.54
N HIS A 26 -6.81 -8.18 -1.20
CA HIS A 26 -7.02 -9.40 -0.41
C HIS A 26 -8.35 -10.07 -0.73
N ALA A 27 -9.44 -9.31 -0.75
CA ALA A 27 -10.77 -9.83 -1.00
C ALA A 27 -10.92 -10.46 -2.40
N LEU A 28 -10.31 -9.82 -3.41
CA LEU A 28 -10.32 -10.32 -4.78
C LEU A 28 -9.51 -11.61 -4.90
N ALA A 29 -8.29 -11.64 -4.33
CA ALA A 29 -7.44 -12.82 -4.36
C ALA A 29 -8.08 -14.00 -3.63
N ALA A 30 -8.66 -13.79 -2.44
CA ALA A 30 -9.39 -14.82 -1.71
C ALA A 30 -10.49 -15.44 -2.57
N TRP A 31 -11.29 -14.58 -3.23
CA TRP A 31 -12.36 -15.06 -4.11
C TRP A 31 -11.83 -15.84 -5.31
N LEU A 32 -10.81 -15.36 -5.99
CA LEU A 32 -10.19 -16.04 -7.14
C LEU A 32 -9.57 -17.39 -6.76
N LEU A 33 -9.09 -17.52 -5.52
CA LEU A 33 -8.50 -18.75 -4.98
C LEU A 33 -9.54 -19.73 -4.41
N GLY A 34 -10.83 -19.34 -4.45
CA GLY A 34 -11.96 -20.21 -4.09
C GLY A 34 -12.67 -19.86 -2.79
N ASP A 35 -12.24 -18.86 -2.05
CA ASP A 35 -12.93 -18.40 -0.83
C ASP A 35 -13.92 -17.26 -1.13
N PRO A 36 -15.24 -17.51 -1.12
CA PRO A 36 -16.24 -16.49 -1.39
C PRO A 36 -16.58 -15.61 -0.17
N THR A 37 -15.94 -15.82 0.98
CA THR A 37 -16.30 -15.16 2.26
C THR A 37 -16.29 -13.65 2.13
N ALA A 38 -15.16 -13.08 1.74
CA ALA A 38 -15.00 -11.64 1.55
C ALA A 38 -15.95 -11.07 0.48
N LYS A 39 -16.22 -11.80 -0.60
CA LYS A 39 -17.17 -11.41 -1.64
C LYS A 39 -18.59 -11.31 -1.08
N ARG A 40 -19.03 -12.30 -0.29
CA ARG A 40 -20.37 -12.31 0.35
C ARG A 40 -20.53 -11.15 1.32
N GLU A 41 -19.47 -10.72 1.99
CA GLU A 41 -19.45 -9.54 2.86
C GLU A 41 -19.40 -8.22 2.07
N GLY A 42 -19.32 -8.27 0.73
CA GLY A 42 -19.22 -7.09 -0.13
C GLY A 42 -17.88 -6.37 -0.02
N ARG A 43 -16.79 -7.10 0.36
CA ARG A 43 -15.46 -6.55 0.58
C ARG A 43 -14.66 -6.36 -0.72
N ILE A 44 -15.10 -6.95 -1.85
CA ILE A 44 -14.56 -6.63 -3.18
C ILE A 44 -15.15 -5.29 -3.62
N SER A 45 -14.61 -4.21 -3.10
CA SER A 45 -15.15 -2.86 -3.28
C SER A 45 -14.05 -1.84 -3.01
N LEU A 46 -14.03 -0.76 -3.78
CA LEU A 46 -13.17 0.40 -3.53
C LEU A 46 -13.86 1.47 -2.65
N ASN A 47 -15.06 1.17 -2.14
CA ASN A 47 -15.75 2.06 -1.21
C ASN A 47 -15.03 2.06 0.15
N PRO A 48 -14.40 3.19 0.55
CA PRO A 48 -13.61 3.27 1.77
C PRO A 48 -14.40 2.91 3.04
N PHE A 49 -15.68 3.24 3.11
CA PHE A 49 -16.54 2.95 4.26
C PHE A 49 -16.74 1.46 4.55
N ARG A 50 -16.41 0.59 3.60
CA ARG A 50 -16.43 -0.87 3.80
C ARG A 50 -15.16 -1.41 4.47
N HIS A 51 -14.08 -0.63 4.46
CA HIS A 51 -12.74 -1.06 4.90
C HIS A 51 -12.24 -0.30 6.12
N PHE A 52 -12.84 0.84 6.46
CA PHE A 52 -12.37 1.67 7.55
C PHE A 52 -12.74 1.13 8.93
N ASP A 53 -11.74 1.07 9.79
CA ASP A 53 -11.87 1.15 11.24
C ASP A 53 -11.72 2.62 11.63
N LEU A 54 -12.64 3.16 12.42
CA LEU A 54 -12.63 4.59 12.75
C LEU A 54 -11.35 4.99 13.48
N VAL A 55 -10.94 4.22 14.49
CA VAL A 55 -9.76 4.53 15.30
C VAL A 55 -8.49 4.34 14.48
N GLY A 56 -8.36 3.20 13.80
CA GLY A 56 -7.21 2.90 12.95
C GLY A 56 -7.00 3.93 11.83
N THR A 57 -8.10 4.38 11.21
CA THR A 57 -8.05 5.41 10.17
C THR A 57 -7.61 6.78 10.71
N LEU A 58 -8.15 7.19 11.88
CA LEU A 58 -7.72 8.43 12.53
C LEU A 58 -6.23 8.36 12.94
N CYS A 59 -5.78 7.24 13.50
CA CYS A 59 -4.37 7.02 13.80
C CYS A 59 -3.49 7.14 12.54
N MET A 60 -3.93 6.58 11.41
CA MET A 60 -3.19 6.66 10.15
C MET A 60 -3.09 8.11 9.64
N ILE A 61 -4.15 8.90 9.75
CA ILE A 61 -4.17 10.30 9.33
C ILE A 61 -3.27 11.17 10.22
N PHE A 62 -3.36 11.04 11.54
CA PHE A 62 -2.70 11.94 12.48
C PHE A 62 -1.32 11.45 12.95
N ALA A 63 -1.18 10.15 13.24
CA ALA A 63 0.04 9.56 13.77
C ALA A 63 0.92 8.88 12.72
N GLY A 64 0.38 8.58 11.52
CA GLY A 64 1.11 7.94 10.42
C GLY A 64 1.07 6.42 10.43
N VAL A 65 0.55 5.85 11.50
CA VAL A 65 0.40 4.41 11.68
C VAL A 65 -1.04 4.14 12.09
N GLY A 66 -1.63 3.10 11.54
CA GLY A 66 -3.01 2.74 11.83
C GLY A 66 -3.35 1.37 11.27
N TRP A 67 -4.61 1.02 11.30
CA TRP A 67 -5.11 -0.25 10.78
C TRP A 67 -6.47 -0.07 10.09
N ALA A 68 -6.78 -1.00 9.21
CA ALA A 68 -8.08 -1.12 8.55
C ALA A 68 -8.93 -2.20 9.24
N LYS A 69 -10.20 -2.26 8.86
CA LYS A 69 -11.05 -3.40 9.19
C LYS A 69 -10.62 -4.59 8.31
N PRO A 70 -10.05 -5.66 8.87
CA PRO A 70 -9.46 -6.73 8.09
C PRO A 70 -10.50 -7.47 7.23
N VAL A 71 -10.04 -8.00 6.10
CA VAL A 71 -10.84 -8.87 5.23
C VAL A 71 -10.95 -10.27 5.85
N SER A 72 -12.20 -10.75 5.99
CA SER A 72 -12.47 -12.09 6.49
C SER A 72 -12.10 -13.13 5.43
N THR A 73 -11.34 -14.15 5.82
CA THR A 73 -10.99 -15.30 4.98
C THR A 73 -11.24 -16.61 5.73
N ASP A 74 -11.79 -17.62 5.04
CA ASP A 74 -11.95 -18.97 5.58
C ASP A 74 -10.98 -19.93 4.90
N PRO A 75 -9.91 -20.37 5.60
CA PRO A 75 -8.90 -21.27 5.02
C PRO A 75 -9.46 -22.58 4.47
N ARG A 76 -10.63 -23.02 4.95
CA ARG A 76 -11.28 -24.29 4.52
C ARG A 76 -11.82 -24.22 3.09
N ASN A 77 -12.05 -23.03 2.56
CA ASN A 77 -12.55 -22.82 1.22
C ASN A 77 -11.44 -22.90 0.15
N PHE A 78 -10.16 -22.80 0.54
CA PHE A 78 -9.05 -22.89 -0.41
C PHE A 78 -8.73 -24.36 -0.73
N LYS A 79 -8.38 -24.64 -1.99
CA LYS A 79 -7.86 -25.96 -2.40
C LYS A 79 -6.62 -26.37 -1.59
N ASN A 80 -5.74 -25.40 -1.32
CA ASN A 80 -4.61 -25.54 -0.42
C ASN A 80 -4.63 -24.38 0.58
N PRO A 81 -5.04 -24.62 1.84
CA PRO A 81 -5.20 -23.57 2.84
C PRO A 81 -3.95 -22.71 3.08
N LYS A 82 -2.75 -23.33 3.10
CA LYS A 82 -1.50 -22.61 3.34
C LYS A 82 -1.19 -21.63 2.21
N TRP A 83 -1.21 -22.12 0.97
CA TRP A 83 -0.96 -21.30 -0.20
C TRP A 83 -2.07 -20.29 -0.44
N GLY A 84 -3.33 -20.69 -0.22
CA GLY A 84 -4.46 -19.77 -0.33
C GLY A 84 -4.33 -18.57 0.61
N MET A 85 -4.01 -18.81 1.87
CA MET A 85 -3.78 -17.75 2.86
C MET A 85 -2.58 -16.87 2.51
N ALA A 86 -1.46 -17.47 2.09
CA ALA A 86 -0.25 -16.72 1.75
C ALA A 86 -0.44 -15.85 0.51
N LEU A 87 -1.03 -16.39 -0.56
CA LEU A 87 -1.30 -15.63 -1.79
C LEU A 87 -2.33 -14.53 -1.57
N THR A 88 -3.36 -14.81 -0.75
CA THR A 88 -4.31 -13.77 -0.33
C THR A 88 -3.60 -12.65 0.42
N ALA A 89 -2.69 -12.98 1.34
CA ALA A 89 -1.93 -11.99 2.09
C ALA A 89 -1.00 -11.16 1.19
N LEU A 90 -0.34 -11.76 0.21
CA LEU A 90 0.50 -11.04 -0.76
C LEU A 90 -0.30 -10.07 -1.65
N ALA A 91 -1.58 -10.34 -1.87
CA ALA A 91 -2.39 -9.57 -2.81
C ALA A 91 -2.65 -8.12 -2.34
N GLY A 92 -2.72 -7.86 -1.03
CA GLY A 92 -2.83 -6.51 -0.50
C GLY A 92 -1.61 -5.64 -0.83
N PRO A 93 -0.40 -6.04 -0.39
CA PRO A 93 0.83 -5.36 -0.77
C PRO A 93 1.01 -5.23 -2.29
N ALA A 94 0.68 -6.25 -3.07
CA ALA A 94 0.75 -6.20 -4.53
C ALA A 94 -0.22 -5.17 -5.13
N ALA A 95 -1.43 -5.04 -4.57
CA ALA A 95 -2.38 -4.01 -4.99
C ALA A 95 -1.86 -2.60 -4.69
N ASN A 96 -1.23 -2.39 -3.53
CA ASN A 96 -0.58 -1.11 -3.21
C ASN A 96 0.58 -0.81 -4.18
N LEU A 97 1.45 -1.78 -4.48
CA LEU A 97 2.53 -1.57 -5.45
C LEU A 97 2.00 -1.24 -6.85
N LEU A 98 0.91 -1.87 -7.27
CA LEU A 98 0.25 -1.54 -8.53
C LEU A 98 -0.31 -0.10 -8.51
N LEU A 99 -0.96 0.31 -7.41
CA LEU A 99 -1.47 1.67 -7.26
C LEU A 99 -0.34 2.69 -7.21
N ALA A 100 0.77 2.38 -6.52
CA ALA A 100 1.98 3.20 -6.49
C ALA A 100 2.59 3.37 -7.90
N TYR A 101 2.68 2.30 -8.68
CA TYR A 101 3.15 2.36 -10.06
C TYR A 101 2.27 3.27 -10.93
N LEU A 102 0.95 3.09 -10.88
CA LEU A 102 0.01 3.94 -11.62
C LEU A 102 0.06 5.41 -11.16
N GLY A 103 0.21 5.61 -9.85
CA GLY A 103 0.41 6.93 -9.25
C GLY A 103 1.67 7.63 -9.73
N MET A 104 2.80 6.90 -9.82
CA MET A 104 4.08 7.43 -10.32
C MET A 104 4.00 7.76 -11.81
N VAL A 105 3.37 6.91 -12.62
CA VAL A 105 3.08 7.19 -14.03
C VAL A 105 2.30 8.50 -14.17
N ALA A 106 1.20 8.62 -13.44
CA ALA A 106 0.35 9.82 -13.47
C ALA A 106 1.10 11.07 -12.98
N TRP A 107 1.91 10.93 -11.92
CA TRP A 107 2.75 12.01 -11.39
C TRP A 107 3.77 12.52 -12.41
N LYS A 108 4.52 11.61 -13.08
CA LYS A 108 5.48 11.97 -14.12
C LYS A 108 4.80 12.63 -15.32
N ILE A 109 3.66 12.13 -15.77
CA ILE A 109 2.88 12.74 -16.84
C ILE A 109 2.47 14.17 -16.46
N LEU A 110 1.95 14.34 -15.26
CA LEU A 110 1.57 15.66 -14.76
C LEU A 110 2.77 16.62 -14.68
N TYR A 111 3.90 16.11 -14.20
CA TYR A 111 5.14 16.87 -14.03
C TYR A 111 5.69 17.41 -15.36
N TYR A 112 5.68 16.60 -16.41
CA TYR A 112 6.29 16.97 -17.69
C TYR A 112 5.37 17.76 -18.62
N TRP A 113 4.06 17.48 -18.60
CA TRP A 113 3.15 18.03 -19.62
C TRP A 113 2.04 18.94 -19.08
N ALA A 114 1.78 18.96 -17.78
CA ALA A 114 0.72 19.79 -17.26
C ALA A 114 1.18 21.24 -17.02
N PRO A 115 0.32 22.25 -17.28
CA PRO A 115 0.63 23.64 -16.94
C PRO A 115 0.73 23.81 -15.41
N THR A 116 1.61 24.68 -14.96
CA THR A 116 1.78 25.01 -13.53
C THR A 116 0.60 25.83 -13.03
N THR A 117 -0.39 25.20 -12.46
CA THR A 117 -1.56 25.80 -11.82
C THR A 117 -1.70 25.32 -10.38
N MET A 118 -2.51 25.97 -9.56
CA MET A 118 -2.79 25.50 -8.21
C MET A 118 -3.37 24.07 -8.17
N ILE A 119 -4.18 23.73 -9.18
CA ILE A 119 -4.81 22.40 -9.29
C ILE A 119 -3.75 21.35 -9.61
N THR A 120 -2.86 21.61 -10.59
CA THR A 120 -1.81 20.66 -10.97
C THR A 120 -0.76 20.48 -9.86
N ILE A 121 -0.42 21.55 -9.13
CA ILE A 121 0.46 21.46 -7.95
C ILE A 121 -0.18 20.58 -6.86
N PHE A 122 -1.47 20.79 -6.58
CA PHE A 122 -2.18 19.96 -5.60
C PHE A 122 -2.24 18.49 -6.05
N ALA A 123 -2.60 18.23 -7.32
CA ALA A 123 -2.67 16.89 -7.88
C ALA A 123 -1.30 16.19 -7.88
N ALA A 124 -0.22 16.90 -8.23
CA ALA A 124 1.14 16.35 -8.17
C ALA A 124 1.54 15.95 -6.75
N ARG A 125 1.25 16.80 -5.76
CA ARG A 125 1.48 16.48 -4.34
C ARG A 125 0.64 15.30 -3.87
N PHE A 126 -0.64 15.25 -4.24
CA PHE A 126 -1.51 14.12 -3.92
C PHE A 126 -0.95 12.80 -4.47
N LEU A 127 -0.56 12.77 -5.76
CA LEU A 127 0.02 11.60 -6.41
C LEU A 127 1.34 11.18 -5.76
N GLN A 128 2.21 12.14 -5.44
CA GLN A 128 3.46 11.85 -4.75
C GLN A 128 3.23 11.22 -3.37
N TYR A 129 2.32 11.78 -2.56
CA TYR A 129 1.95 11.20 -1.27
C TYR A 129 1.26 9.83 -1.43
N LEU A 130 0.46 9.63 -2.48
CA LEU A 130 -0.17 8.36 -2.79
C LEU A 130 0.90 7.28 -3.02
N VAL A 131 1.88 7.55 -3.88
CA VAL A 131 3.00 6.63 -4.14
C VAL A 131 3.75 6.31 -2.86
N MET A 132 4.14 7.33 -2.08
CA MET A 132 4.87 7.14 -0.82
C MET A 132 4.08 6.29 0.18
N MET A 133 2.79 6.54 0.32
CA MET A 133 1.95 5.80 1.26
C MET A 133 1.73 4.35 0.81
N ASP A 134 1.49 4.12 -0.48
CA ASP A 134 1.29 2.78 -1.01
C ASP A 134 2.56 1.93 -0.95
N VAL A 135 3.73 2.51 -1.25
CA VAL A 135 5.01 1.85 -1.04
C VAL A 135 5.22 1.52 0.43
N GLY A 136 5.01 2.49 1.32
CA GLY A 136 5.12 2.28 2.77
C GLY A 136 4.19 1.19 3.29
N LEU A 137 2.92 1.17 2.85
CA LEU A 137 1.96 0.13 3.21
C LEU A 137 2.39 -1.26 2.70
N ALA A 138 2.87 -1.34 1.46
CA ALA A 138 3.34 -2.60 0.89
C ALA A 138 4.56 -3.14 1.64
N VAL A 139 5.58 -2.31 1.87
CA VAL A 139 6.81 -2.69 2.59
C VAL A 139 6.49 -3.09 4.02
N PHE A 140 5.70 -2.28 4.73
CA PHE A 140 5.33 -2.54 6.12
C PHE A 140 4.56 -3.86 6.27
N ASN A 141 3.56 -4.09 5.41
CA ASN A 141 2.76 -5.31 5.47
C ASN A 141 3.51 -6.57 5.03
N LEU A 142 4.62 -6.45 4.29
CA LEU A 142 5.47 -7.60 3.95
C LEU A 142 6.42 -8.03 5.08
N ILE A 143 6.52 -7.26 6.17
CA ILE A 143 7.30 -7.69 7.35
C ILE A 143 6.70 -8.99 7.90
N PRO A 144 7.50 -10.04 8.14
CA PRO A 144 7.01 -11.34 8.59
C PRO A 144 6.69 -11.38 10.09
N ILE A 145 5.96 -10.38 10.59
CA ILE A 145 5.59 -10.22 12.00
C ILE A 145 4.06 -10.11 12.11
N PRO A 146 3.37 -10.95 12.94
CA PRO A 146 1.93 -10.79 13.18
C PRO A 146 1.61 -9.41 13.79
N PRO A 147 0.50 -8.79 13.39
CA PRO A 147 -0.59 -9.28 12.52
C PRO A 147 -0.42 -8.96 11.05
N LEU A 148 0.75 -8.50 10.60
CA LEU A 148 1.00 -8.07 9.24
C LEU A 148 0.86 -9.22 8.23
N ASP A 149 0.56 -8.88 6.98
CA ASP A 149 0.32 -9.86 5.91
C ASP A 149 1.52 -10.79 5.67
N GLY A 150 2.75 -10.26 5.78
CA GLY A 150 3.98 -11.02 5.67
C GLY A 150 4.06 -12.20 6.65
N SER A 151 3.42 -12.11 7.80
CA SER A 151 3.35 -13.22 8.75
C SER A 151 2.59 -14.43 8.22
N ARG A 152 1.61 -14.22 7.33
CA ARG A 152 0.84 -15.31 6.70
C ARG A 152 1.65 -16.07 5.66
N ILE A 153 2.69 -15.45 5.09
CA ILE A 153 3.65 -16.11 4.21
C ILE A 153 4.45 -17.14 5.00
N LEU A 154 4.76 -16.86 6.27
CA LEU A 154 5.43 -17.81 7.16
C LEU A 154 4.66 -19.12 7.36
N LEU A 155 3.33 -19.11 7.17
CA LEU A 155 2.50 -20.31 7.25
C LEU A 155 2.95 -21.38 6.24
N VAL A 156 3.47 -20.98 5.09
CA VAL A 156 3.95 -21.91 4.06
C VAL A 156 5.25 -22.58 4.48
N VAL A 157 6.14 -21.84 5.13
CA VAL A 157 7.49 -22.25 5.48
C VAL A 157 7.55 -22.92 6.86
N LEU A 158 6.84 -22.36 7.84
CA LEU A 158 6.90 -22.84 9.22
C LEU A 158 6.01 -24.07 9.45
N PRO A 159 6.43 -24.99 10.34
CA PRO A 159 5.55 -26.00 10.89
C PRO A 159 4.33 -25.37 11.55
N GLN A 160 3.15 -25.93 11.32
CA GLN A 160 1.89 -25.37 11.83
C GLN A 160 1.90 -25.12 13.34
N ARG A 161 2.54 -26.02 14.11
CA ARG A 161 2.63 -25.91 15.57
C ARG A 161 3.33 -24.61 16.00
N ILE A 162 4.45 -24.26 15.35
CA ILE A 162 5.22 -23.03 15.62
C ILE A 162 4.41 -21.81 15.20
N TYR A 163 3.81 -21.83 14.01
CA TYR A 163 2.99 -20.74 13.49
C TYR A 163 1.85 -20.40 14.46
N PHE A 164 1.06 -21.39 14.91
CA PHE A 164 -0.04 -21.14 15.83
C PHE A 164 0.40 -20.69 17.22
N GLN A 165 1.58 -21.09 17.67
CA GLN A 165 2.16 -20.57 18.91
C GLN A 165 2.48 -19.08 18.80
N ILE A 166 3.04 -18.62 17.68
CA ILE A 166 3.33 -17.21 17.43
C ILE A 166 2.01 -16.41 17.33
N MET A 167 1.05 -16.90 16.55
CA MET A 167 -0.26 -16.24 16.37
C MET A 167 -1.05 -16.09 17.67
N ARG A 168 -0.82 -16.96 18.66
CA ARG A 168 -1.42 -16.83 19.99
C ARG A 168 -1.09 -15.52 20.69
N TYR A 169 0.09 -14.94 20.37
CA TYR A 169 0.58 -13.69 20.95
C TYR A 169 0.40 -12.49 20.01
N GLU A 170 -0.37 -12.64 18.94
CA GLU A 170 -0.57 -11.63 17.89
C GLU A 170 -0.88 -10.23 18.46
N ARG A 171 -1.77 -10.13 19.45
CA ARG A 171 -2.14 -8.85 20.07
C ARG A 171 -0.97 -8.18 20.81
N VAL A 172 -0.18 -8.99 21.52
CA VAL A 172 0.99 -8.49 22.26
C VAL A 172 2.07 -8.05 21.28
N ILE A 173 2.32 -8.86 20.25
CA ILE A 173 3.28 -8.56 19.18
C ILE A 173 2.86 -7.26 18.46
N PHE A 174 1.56 -7.08 18.18
CA PHE A 174 1.05 -5.86 17.56
C PHE A 174 1.32 -4.61 18.40
N VAL A 175 1.07 -4.65 19.71
CA VAL A 175 1.36 -3.52 20.61
C VAL A 175 2.86 -3.21 20.64
N ILE A 176 3.71 -4.24 20.70
CA ILE A 176 5.18 -4.07 20.67
C ILE A 176 5.61 -3.48 19.33
N LEU A 177 5.04 -3.96 18.22
CA LEU A 177 5.34 -3.47 16.89
C LEU A 177 4.97 -1.98 16.75
N LEU A 178 3.78 -1.58 17.20
CA LEU A 178 3.36 -0.17 17.21
C LEU A 178 4.29 0.69 18.05
N ALA A 179 4.69 0.22 19.22
CA ALA A 179 5.63 0.93 20.08
C ALA A 179 7.01 1.06 19.41
N ALA A 180 7.50 0.02 18.73
CA ALA A 180 8.77 0.02 18.00
C ALA A 180 8.76 1.00 16.81
N VAL A 181 7.65 1.04 16.05
CA VAL A 181 7.44 2.02 14.98
C VAL A 181 7.43 3.44 15.55
N TRP A 182 6.71 3.66 16.63
CA TRP A 182 6.60 4.99 17.27
C TRP A 182 7.93 5.47 17.87
N ALA A 183 8.75 4.53 18.34
CA ALA A 183 10.10 4.81 18.84
C ALA A 183 11.16 4.98 17.72
N GLY A 184 10.77 4.85 16.44
CA GLY A 184 11.69 4.97 15.30
C GLY A 184 12.67 3.80 15.15
N VAL A 185 12.48 2.70 15.87
CA VAL A 185 13.38 1.53 15.84
C VAL A 185 13.46 0.89 14.46
N LEU A 186 12.36 0.98 13.70
CA LEU A 186 12.26 0.37 12.37
C LEU A 186 12.58 1.34 11.23
N ASP A 187 12.80 2.62 11.49
CA ASP A 187 12.93 3.67 10.47
C ASP A 187 14.06 3.36 9.48
N GLY A 188 15.21 2.92 9.96
CA GLY A 188 16.34 2.60 9.10
C GLY A 188 16.07 1.42 8.15
N VAL A 189 15.44 0.36 8.66
CA VAL A 189 15.11 -0.83 7.86
C VAL A 189 13.99 -0.50 6.88
N LEU A 190 12.89 0.12 7.36
CA LEU A 190 11.77 0.52 6.52
C LEU A 190 12.20 1.54 5.47
N GLY A 191 13.02 2.51 5.83
CA GLY A 191 13.57 3.50 4.91
C GLY A 191 14.31 2.84 3.76
N THR A 192 15.27 1.94 4.07
CA THR A 192 16.04 1.22 3.04
C THR A 192 15.14 0.43 2.07
N PHE A 193 14.14 -0.29 2.58
CA PHE A 193 13.22 -1.04 1.72
C PHE A 193 12.31 -0.12 0.90
N ASN A 194 11.84 0.98 1.49
CA ASN A 194 11.07 1.99 0.77
C ASN A 194 11.86 2.61 -0.37
N ASP A 195 13.13 2.96 -0.13
CA ASP A 195 14.02 3.54 -1.14
C ASP A 195 14.24 2.55 -2.30
N VAL A 196 14.52 1.26 -1.99
CA VAL A 196 14.67 0.22 -3.02
C VAL A 196 13.41 0.06 -3.86
N VAL A 197 12.23 0.03 -3.24
CA VAL A 197 10.96 -0.09 -3.97
C VAL A 197 10.69 1.17 -4.79
N TRP A 198 10.99 2.35 -4.24
CA TRP A 198 10.86 3.61 -4.96
C TRP A 198 11.75 3.63 -6.21
N ASP A 199 13.02 3.25 -6.08
CA ASP A 199 13.98 3.20 -7.19
C ASP A 199 13.53 2.20 -8.28
N LEU A 200 12.97 1.05 -7.88
CA LEU A 200 12.41 0.08 -8.82
C LEU A 200 11.20 0.64 -9.58
N LEU A 201 10.33 1.38 -8.90
CA LEU A 201 9.18 2.05 -9.52
C LEU A 201 9.65 3.16 -10.46
N ASP A 202 10.64 3.95 -10.05
CA ASP A 202 11.22 5.01 -10.86
C ASP A 202 11.86 4.45 -12.14
N LEU A 203 12.66 3.38 -12.01
CA LEU A 203 13.22 2.65 -13.14
C LEU A 203 12.13 2.09 -14.06
N GLY A 204 11.09 1.46 -13.49
CA GLY A 204 9.96 0.89 -14.23
C GLY A 204 9.12 1.93 -14.98
N THR A 205 9.17 3.19 -14.56
CA THR A 205 8.47 4.33 -15.19
C THR A 205 9.40 5.25 -15.99
N GLY A 206 10.69 4.91 -16.09
CA GLY A 206 11.72 5.73 -16.75
C GLY A 206 11.49 5.95 -18.25
N TYR A 207 10.67 5.11 -18.90
CA TYR A 207 10.25 5.33 -20.28
C TYR A 207 9.50 6.68 -20.46
N ILE A 208 8.81 7.17 -19.42
CA ILE A 208 8.10 8.47 -19.47
C ILE A 208 9.12 9.60 -19.51
N ASP A 209 10.20 9.49 -18.72
CA ASP A 209 11.29 10.47 -18.70
C ASP A 209 11.97 10.52 -20.07
N GLN A 210 12.23 9.36 -20.70
CA GLN A 210 12.82 9.28 -22.04
C GLN A 210 11.93 9.93 -23.12
N ILE A 211 10.60 9.69 -23.06
CA ILE A 211 9.64 10.33 -23.97
C ILE A 211 9.64 11.84 -23.78
N ALA A 212 9.63 12.31 -22.54
CA ALA A 212 9.65 13.75 -22.25
C ALA A 212 10.92 14.43 -22.73
N TYR A 213 12.08 13.83 -22.49
CA TYR A 213 13.36 14.35 -22.98
C TYR A 213 13.43 14.35 -24.51
N SER A 214 13.00 13.28 -25.18
CA SER A 214 13.01 13.22 -26.64
C SER A 214 12.09 14.27 -27.27
N ALA A 215 10.92 14.51 -26.70
CA ALA A 215 9.99 15.56 -27.14
C ALA A 215 10.61 16.96 -26.95
N TYR A 216 11.26 17.22 -25.81
CA TYR A 216 11.94 18.46 -25.54
C TYR A 216 13.05 18.77 -26.55
N TYR A 217 13.95 17.80 -26.84
CA TYR A 217 15.04 17.97 -27.81
C TYR A 217 14.54 18.10 -29.25
N ALA A 218 13.45 17.39 -29.62
CA ALA A 218 12.85 17.56 -30.92
C ALA A 218 12.32 19.00 -31.12
N THR A 219 11.77 19.60 -30.07
CA THR A 219 11.25 21.00 -30.12
C THR A 219 12.40 22.03 -30.26
N ILE A 220 13.51 21.82 -29.58
CA ILE A 220 14.67 22.74 -29.67
C ILE A 220 15.37 22.59 -31.03
N GLY A 221 15.54 21.35 -31.53
CA GLY A 221 16.20 21.09 -32.81
C GLY A 221 15.45 21.63 -34.06
N THR A 222 14.17 21.98 -33.90
CA THR A 222 13.39 22.63 -34.97
C THR A 222 13.46 24.15 -34.96
N VAL A 223 14.12 24.73 -33.95
CA VAL A 223 14.24 26.21 -33.78
C VAL A 223 15.62 26.72 -34.22
N ILE A 224 16.54 25.83 -34.59
CA ILE A 224 17.87 26.14 -35.16
C ILE A 224 17.87 25.82 -36.64
#